data_0badd1fe80b422a72f0356c9a74144cc
#
_entry.id   0badd1fe80b422a72f0356c9a74144cc
#
_cell.length_a   1.000
_cell.length_b   1.000
_cell.length_c   1.000
_cell.angle_alpha   90.00
_cell.angle_beta   90.00
_cell.angle_gamma   90.00
#
_symmetry.space_group_name_H-M   'P 1'
#
loop_
_entity.id
_entity.type
_entity.pdbx_description
1 polymer ?
#
loop_
_entity_poly.entity_id
_entity_poly.type
_entity_poly.pdbx_seq_one_letter_code
_entity_poly.pdbx_strand_id
1 'polypeptide(L)'
;MERELTFMSFAQRILALVLLAIVLTACGGSQDRSAATTVSSQGTGDPTAAATSTETTDVPQGAAATSEQIATETTTSAGDDAVTTTEPTQPAPTPTQAEANPTEAVVPTEEPTAEKAPSTGAAHSGTVVDASGKPVAQALVYAGTEYVRTDARGRFTAKTPNGVKDLTVMAPGFTKMSQPLRGPNVGTVKLEPFVAKGVYVSGIGDDSVRKRFYGLMDDTELNAIVINVKNDDGRVFTSKVPLAQESGASYEDFQLKDVVGDMHKRGIYVIGRFTTFRDPALVDARPDLAVHTTSGNVWTDAKGHKWVDPYNRKVWEYFGDLGAEIAASGIDEIQFDYVRFPTEGDFDIIKFQKPSTRVNRPPTIDAFLGYMAARLRPHQIFISADTFGLTIVSDKEQGTGQNLELLAKHLDYYSPMIYPDHYGPGSFGYNEPSAYPYEVIYQSVERAQQRLKGTGVLVRPYLSAFKDTQYGQPFGLPQFIAQKKGAEEAEAHGWIYWNAGLIYPDALFEPE
;
A
#
# COMPACT_ATOMS: atom_id res chain seq x y z
N MET A 1 -54.66 -0.43 17.18
CA MET A 1 -53.49 -1.17 16.70
C MET A 1 -52.65 -0.34 15.70
N GLU A 2 -52.72 1.00 15.82
CA GLU A 2 -52.02 1.95 14.94
C GLU A 2 -51.13 2.96 15.67
N ARG A 3 -50.70 2.67 16.88
CA ARG A 3 -49.86 3.59 17.68
C ARG A 3 -48.52 3.04 18.17
N GLU A 4 -48.07 1.85 17.74
CA GLU A 4 -46.80 1.25 18.17
C GLU A 4 -45.77 1.03 17.06
N LEU A 5 -45.98 1.56 15.84
CA LEU A 5 -45.07 1.36 14.71
C LEU A 5 -44.08 2.53 14.48
N THR A 6 -43.97 3.48 15.38
CA THR A 6 -43.20 4.72 15.14
C THR A 6 -41.76 4.71 15.67
N PHE A 7 -41.29 3.60 16.28
CA PHE A 7 -39.94 3.54 16.87
C PHE A 7 -39.09 2.30 16.46
N MET A 8 -39.33 1.73 15.31
CA MET A 8 -38.38 0.70 14.82
C MET A 8 -37.34 1.31 13.88
N SER A 9 -36.07 1.04 14.15
CA SER A 9 -34.97 1.48 13.32
C SER A 9 -35.03 0.85 11.93
N PHE A 10 -34.45 1.50 10.91
CA PHE A 10 -34.45 1.05 9.52
C PHE A 10 -33.93 -0.39 9.35
N ALA A 11 -32.96 -0.81 10.16
CA ALA A 11 -32.42 -2.18 10.18
C ALA A 11 -33.44 -3.23 10.64
N GLN A 12 -34.33 -2.88 11.60
CA GLN A 12 -35.39 -3.79 12.08
C GLN A 12 -36.51 -3.97 11.04
N ARG A 13 -36.73 -3.00 10.17
CA ARG A 13 -37.70 -3.09 9.06
C ARG A 13 -37.22 -4.01 7.94
N ILE A 14 -35.92 -4.04 7.64
CA ILE A 14 -35.32 -4.96 6.65
C ILE A 14 -35.36 -6.41 7.17
N LEU A 15 -35.07 -6.64 8.43
CA LEU A 15 -35.12 -7.98 9.02
C LEU A 15 -36.55 -8.56 9.04
N ALA A 16 -37.58 -7.74 9.27
CA ALA A 16 -38.97 -8.15 9.24
C ALA A 16 -39.45 -8.52 7.80
N LEU A 17 -38.94 -7.84 6.78
CA LEU A 17 -39.25 -8.15 5.36
C LEU A 17 -38.58 -9.44 4.87
N VAL A 18 -37.36 -9.74 5.34
CA VAL A 18 -36.64 -10.98 4.99
C VAL A 18 -37.29 -12.20 5.65
N LEU A 19 -37.77 -12.08 6.88
CA LEU A 19 -38.51 -13.16 7.58
C LEU A 19 -39.89 -13.44 6.96
N LEU A 20 -40.56 -12.45 6.41
CA LEU A 20 -41.85 -12.62 5.73
C LEU A 20 -41.68 -13.33 4.36
N ALA A 21 -40.56 -13.16 3.67
CA ALA A 21 -40.27 -13.84 2.41
C ALA A 21 -39.95 -15.35 2.59
N ILE A 22 -39.42 -15.75 3.74
CA ILE A 22 -39.08 -17.16 4.04
C ILE A 22 -40.33 -17.99 4.38
N VAL A 23 -41.39 -17.38 4.90
CA VAL A 23 -42.64 -18.08 5.27
C VAL A 23 -43.55 -18.35 4.06
N LEU A 24 -43.37 -17.64 2.95
CA LEU A 24 -44.20 -17.82 1.75
C LEU A 24 -43.67 -18.87 0.74
N THR A 25 -42.49 -19.48 1.00
CA THR A 25 -41.89 -20.49 0.10
C THR A 25 -42.08 -21.93 0.62
N ALA A 26 -42.79 -22.17 1.71
CA ALA A 26 -42.92 -23.47 2.37
C ALA A 26 -44.30 -24.15 2.25
N CYS A 27 -45.16 -23.77 1.29
CA CYS A 27 -46.43 -24.45 1.09
C CYS A 27 -46.75 -24.63 -0.41
N GLY A 28 -46.56 -25.87 -0.91
CA GLY A 28 -47.02 -26.32 -2.22
C GLY A 28 -46.23 -27.51 -2.70
N GLY A 29 -46.50 -28.68 -2.38
CA GLY A 29 -47.42 -29.71 -2.67
C GLY A 29 -46.87 -30.70 -3.70
N SER A 30 -46.58 -31.91 -3.23
CA SER A 30 -46.22 -33.16 -3.93
C SER A 30 -47.22 -33.64 -5.00
N GLN A 31 -46.72 -34.34 -6.04
CA GLN A 31 -47.22 -35.63 -6.53
C GLN A 31 -46.33 -36.19 -7.68
N ASP A 32 -45.71 -37.33 -7.42
CA ASP A 32 -45.85 -38.71 -7.92
C ASP A 32 -45.87 -38.99 -9.44
N ARG A 33 -44.95 -39.83 -9.89
CA ARG A 33 -45.03 -41.22 -10.40
C ARG A 33 -43.91 -41.52 -11.38
N SER A 34 -42.98 -42.45 -10.98
CA SER A 34 -42.92 -43.86 -11.35
C SER A 34 -42.79 -44.23 -12.83
N ALA A 35 -41.65 -44.84 -13.23
CA ALA A 35 -41.58 -46.21 -13.72
C ALA A 35 -40.18 -46.54 -14.29
N ALA A 36 -39.74 -47.68 -13.94
CA ALA A 36 -38.53 -48.40 -14.35
C ALA A 36 -38.54 -48.87 -15.80
N THR A 37 -37.37 -49.07 -16.39
CA THR A 37 -37.09 -50.34 -17.12
C THR A 37 -35.58 -50.50 -17.35
N THR A 38 -35.04 -51.59 -16.87
CA THR A 38 -33.78 -52.25 -17.17
C THR A 38 -33.73 -52.80 -18.58
N VAL A 39 -32.56 -52.71 -19.25
CA VAL A 39 -32.04 -53.84 -20.10
C VAL A 39 -30.52 -53.75 -20.20
N SER A 40 -29.90 -54.91 -19.93
CA SER A 40 -28.50 -55.32 -20.05
C SER A 40 -28.13 -55.59 -21.53
N SER A 41 -26.86 -55.31 -21.92
CA SER A 41 -26.08 -56.30 -22.68
C SER A 41 -24.60 -55.89 -22.83
N GLN A 42 -23.76 -56.89 -22.77
CA GLN A 42 -22.29 -56.96 -22.78
C GLN A 42 -21.68 -56.59 -24.15
N GLY A 43 -20.36 -56.26 -24.11
CA GLY A 43 -19.51 -56.29 -25.30
C GLY A 43 -18.13 -55.59 -25.13
N THR A 44 -17.18 -56.32 -24.64
CA THR A 44 -15.70 -56.43 -24.92
C THR A 44 -15.01 -55.35 -25.76
N GLY A 45 -13.85 -54.84 -25.24
CA GLY A 45 -12.75 -54.33 -26.05
C GLY A 45 -11.92 -53.21 -25.40
N ASP A 46 -10.80 -53.56 -24.77
CA ASP A 46 -9.69 -52.71 -24.37
C ASP A 46 -8.69 -52.58 -25.55
N PRO A 47 -7.72 -51.64 -25.66
CA PRO A 47 -7.09 -50.79 -24.64
C PRO A 47 -6.71 -49.33 -25.09
N THR A 48 -6.22 -48.58 -24.08
CA THR A 48 -5.29 -47.42 -24.17
C THR A 48 -5.79 -46.07 -24.68
N ALA A 49 -6.05 -45.16 -23.74
CA ALA A 49 -5.61 -43.77 -23.82
C ALA A 49 -5.75 -43.08 -22.46
N ALA A 50 -4.73 -42.36 -22.10
CA ALA A 50 -4.50 -41.69 -20.84
C ALA A 50 -5.63 -40.73 -20.43
N ALA A 51 -6.12 -40.89 -19.22
CA ALA A 51 -7.00 -39.92 -18.57
C ALA A 51 -6.14 -38.81 -17.95
N THR A 52 -6.24 -37.60 -18.49
CA THR A 52 -5.76 -36.38 -17.85
C THR A 52 -6.82 -35.98 -16.84
N SER A 53 -6.52 -36.18 -15.56
CA SER A 53 -7.32 -35.63 -14.47
C SER A 53 -7.03 -34.11 -14.36
N THR A 54 -7.98 -33.29 -14.71
CA THR A 54 -7.99 -31.88 -14.32
C THR A 54 -8.41 -31.78 -12.87
N GLU A 55 -7.44 -31.71 -11.99
CA GLU A 55 -7.64 -31.21 -10.63
C GLU A 55 -7.82 -29.68 -10.71
N THR A 56 -9.05 -29.23 -10.49
CA THR A 56 -9.33 -27.83 -10.18
C THR A 56 -8.84 -27.56 -8.76
N THR A 57 -7.64 -27.05 -8.64
CA THR A 57 -7.18 -26.42 -7.39
C THR A 57 -7.96 -25.13 -7.18
N ASP A 58 -8.84 -25.14 -6.19
CA ASP A 58 -9.40 -23.94 -5.57
C ASP A 58 -8.25 -23.09 -5.02
N VAL A 59 -7.88 -22.06 -5.76
CA VAL A 59 -7.01 -21.00 -5.27
C VAL A 59 -7.88 -20.08 -4.42
N PRO A 60 -7.57 -19.86 -3.12
CA PRO A 60 -8.33 -18.89 -2.32
C PRO A 60 -8.22 -17.52 -2.97
N GLN A 61 -9.33 -16.96 -3.40
CA GLN A 61 -9.41 -15.57 -3.85
C GLN A 61 -8.91 -14.67 -2.76
N GLY A 62 -7.72 -14.10 -2.96
CA GLY A 62 -7.22 -13.00 -2.16
C GLY A 62 -8.26 -11.87 -2.22
N ALA A 63 -8.77 -11.47 -1.06
CA ALA A 63 -9.82 -10.50 -0.93
C ALA A 63 -9.46 -9.21 -1.68
N ALA A 64 -10.20 -8.90 -2.72
CA ALA A 64 -10.23 -7.55 -3.28
C ALA A 64 -10.58 -6.60 -2.15
N ALA A 65 -9.78 -5.56 -1.95
CA ALA A 65 -10.10 -4.50 -1.02
C ALA A 65 -11.38 -3.82 -1.52
N THR A 66 -12.51 -4.24 -0.97
CA THR A 66 -13.79 -3.58 -1.23
C THR A 66 -13.76 -2.22 -0.56
N SER A 67 -13.98 -1.17 -1.32
CA SER A 67 -14.16 0.18 -0.82
C SER A 67 -15.37 0.22 0.11
N GLU A 68 -15.13 0.46 1.39
CA GLU A 68 -16.21 0.81 2.31
C GLU A 68 -16.53 2.30 2.18
N GLN A 69 -17.81 2.57 2.06
CA GLN A 69 -18.35 3.92 2.09
C GLN A 69 -18.05 4.58 3.42
N ILE A 70 -17.15 5.55 3.41
CA ILE A 70 -17.02 6.51 4.51
C ILE A 70 -18.14 7.52 4.29
N ALA A 71 -19.16 7.46 5.14
CA ALA A 71 -20.26 8.42 5.14
C ALA A 71 -19.70 9.84 5.31
N THR A 72 -19.86 10.65 4.28
CA THR A 72 -19.59 12.09 4.34
C THR A 72 -20.78 12.75 5.05
N GLU A 73 -20.58 13.23 6.27
CA GLU A 73 -21.48 14.20 6.88
C GLU A 73 -21.42 15.50 6.09
N THR A 74 -22.45 15.73 5.32
CA THR A 74 -22.68 17.00 4.61
C THR A 74 -23.26 18.01 5.59
N THR A 75 -22.47 18.94 6.10
CA THR A 75 -22.98 20.14 6.74
C THR A 75 -23.45 21.10 5.66
N THR A 76 -24.77 21.14 5.48
CA THR A 76 -25.43 22.20 4.71
C THR A 76 -25.37 23.51 5.49
N SER A 77 -24.62 24.47 4.94
CA SER A 77 -24.71 25.88 5.33
C SER A 77 -25.91 26.49 4.60
N ALA A 78 -26.95 26.85 5.32
CA ALA A 78 -28.03 27.68 4.81
C ALA A 78 -27.73 29.14 5.11
N GLY A 79 -27.93 29.96 4.10
CA GLY A 79 -27.57 31.36 4.06
C GLY A 79 -28.49 32.29 4.85
N ASP A 80 -28.05 33.51 4.88
CA ASP A 80 -28.54 34.74 5.49
C ASP A 80 -30.03 35.01 5.38
N ASP A 81 -30.61 35.47 6.51
CA ASP A 81 -31.57 36.57 6.48
C ASP A 81 -31.47 37.40 7.78
N ALA A 82 -31.24 38.69 7.61
CA ALA A 82 -31.08 39.67 8.64
C ALA A 82 -32.42 40.11 9.24
N VAL A 83 -32.57 40.01 10.55
CA VAL A 83 -33.56 40.86 11.29
C VAL A 83 -32.91 41.42 12.54
N THR A 84 -32.84 42.73 12.58
CA THR A 84 -32.44 43.59 13.69
C THR A 84 -33.48 43.59 14.79
N THR A 85 -33.12 43.31 16.04
CA THR A 85 -33.80 43.88 17.22
C THR A 85 -32.88 43.91 18.44
N THR A 86 -32.97 45.02 19.10
CA THR A 86 -32.31 45.65 20.23
C THR A 86 -32.15 44.81 21.49
N GLU A 87 -31.02 45.09 22.14
CA GLU A 87 -30.48 44.73 23.46
C GLU A 87 -31.47 44.90 24.64
N PRO A 88 -31.26 44.18 25.75
CA PRO A 88 -30.71 44.88 26.92
C PRO A 88 -29.55 44.15 27.64
N THR A 89 -28.67 44.96 28.11
CA THR A 89 -27.46 44.78 28.90
C THR A 89 -27.66 44.00 30.21
N GLN A 90 -26.74 43.05 30.48
CA GLN A 90 -26.53 42.51 31.82
C GLN A 90 -25.02 42.36 32.12
N PRO A 91 -24.58 42.56 33.39
CA PRO A 91 -23.20 42.87 33.72
C PRO A 91 -22.28 41.64 33.73
N ALA A 92 -20.98 41.89 33.47
CA ALA A 92 -19.91 40.91 33.43
C ALA A 92 -19.68 40.21 34.79
N PRO A 93 -19.42 38.89 34.81
CA PRO A 93 -18.90 38.19 35.97
C PRO A 93 -17.38 38.33 36.08
N THR A 94 -16.95 38.50 37.30
CA THR A 94 -15.57 38.58 37.81
C THR A 94 -14.73 37.35 37.41
N PRO A 95 -13.44 37.46 37.11
CA PRO A 95 -12.60 36.33 36.73
C PRO A 95 -12.34 35.41 37.93
N THR A 96 -12.83 34.19 37.84
CA THR A 96 -12.45 33.08 38.74
C THR A 96 -11.09 32.52 38.26
N GLN A 97 -10.22 32.30 39.21
CA GLN A 97 -8.87 31.76 39.02
C GLN A 97 -8.88 30.50 38.14
N ALA A 98 -7.96 30.47 37.15
CA ALA A 98 -7.65 29.31 36.34
C ALA A 98 -7.05 28.22 37.22
N GLU A 99 -7.73 27.09 37.34
CA GLU A 99 -7.11 25.84 37.79
C GLU A 99 -6.04 25.43 36.79
N ALA A 100 -4.85 25.18 37.31
CA ALA A 100 -3.71 24.71 36.53
C ALA A 100 -4.04 23.33 35.93
N ASN A 101 -4.08 23.23 34.60
CA ASN A 101 -4.09 21.98 33.88
C ASN A 101 -2.83 21.18 34.27
N PRO A 102 -2.95 19.88 34.58
CA PRO A 102 -1.77 19.06 34.78
C PRO A 102 -0.96 19.03 33.48
N THR A 103 0.28 19.42 33.57
CA THR A 103 1.28 19.36 32.52
C THR A 103 1.32 17.93 31.98
N GLU A 104 0.80 17.71 30.78
CA GLU A 104 1.02 16.46 30.05
C GLU A 104 2.52 16.25 29.92
N ALA A 105 2.97 15.13 30.48
CA ALA A 105 4.37 14.70 30.33
C ALA A 105 4.67 14.59 28.83
N VAL A 106 5.48 15.50 28.34
CA VAL A 106 6.09 15.43 27.02
C VAL A 106 6.85 14.10 26.98
N VAL A 107 6.28 13.12 26.27
CA VAL A 107 6.99 11.89 25.90
C VAL A 107 8.21 12.36 25.13
N PRO A 108 9.44 12.00 25.53
CA PRO A 108 10.61 12.35 24.75
C PRO A 108 10.41 11.78 23.35
N THR A 109 10.27 12.65 22.38
CA THR A 109 10.46 12.31 20.97
C THR A 109 11.93 11.93 20.91
N GLU A 110 12.24 10.64 20.86
CA GLU A 110 13.56 10.24 20.41
C GLU A 110 13.73 10.87 19.03
N GLU A 111 14.61 11.86 18.96
CA GLU A 111 15.03 12.45 17.70
C GLU A 111 15.40 11.33 16.74
N PRO A 112 15.07 11.46 15.45
CA PRO A 112 15.56 10.53 14.44
C PRO A 112 17.07 10.43 14.62
N THR A 113 17.53 9.19 14.79
CA THR A 113 18.93 8.86 15.11
C THR A 113 19.84 9.71 14.25
N ALA A 114 20.62 10.57 14.90
CA ALA A 114 21.51 11.51 14.25
C ALA A 114 22.28 10.81 13.14
N GLU A 115 22.38 11.46 11.99
CA GLU A 115 23.29 11.12 10.91
C GLU A 115 24.60 10.59 11.52
N LYS A 116 24.89 9.29 11.29
CA LYS A 116 26.01 8.59 11.92
C LYS A 116 27.28 9.40 11.70
N ALA A 117 28.02 9.72 12.78
CA ALA A 117 29.24 10.52 12.71
C ALA A 117 30.12 10.06 11.55
N PRO A 118 30.66 10.99 10.73
CA PRO A 118 31.36 10.64 9.51
C PRO A 118 32.56 9.72 9.81
N SER A 119 32.67 8.65 9.00
CA SER A 119 33.74 7.65 9.09
C SER A 119 35.14 8.30 9.08
N THR A 120 36.12 7.62 9.63
CA THR A 120 37.57 8.02 9.65
C THR A 120 38.27 7.73 8.33
N GLY A 121 37.55 7.66 7.19
CA GLY A 121 38.08 7.29 5.89
C GLY A 121 38.52 8.48 5.01
N ALA A 122 39.05 8.17 3.83
CA ALA A 122 39.44 9.18 2.83
C ALA A 122 38.19 9.94 2.31
N ALA A 123 38.34 11.25 2.09
CA ALA A 123 37.29 12.06 1.51
C ALA A 123 37.29 11.97 -0.02
N HIS A 124 36.12 11.72 -0.59
CA HIS A 124 35.91 11.67 -2.05
C HIS A 124 34.83 12.67 -2.44
N SER A 125 35.13 13.51 -3.42
CA SER A 125 34.21 14.57 -3.87
C SER A 125 33.86 14.40 -5.34
N GLY A 126 32.66 14.81 -5.73
CA GLY A 126 32.18 14.75 -7.09
C GLY A 126 30.90 15.55 -7.29
N THR A 127 30.34 15.40 -8.49
CA THR A 127 29.06 16.03 -8.87
C THR A 127 28.16 15.00 -9.53
N VAL A 128 26.89 14.96 -9.15
CA VAL A 128 25.89 14.10 -9.76
C VAL A 128 25.04 14.95 -10.72
N VAL A 129 24.89 14.46 -11.94
CA VAL A 129 24.08 15.11 -12.99
C VAL A 129 23.14 14.09 -13.65
N ASP A 130 22.08 14.57 -14.30
CA ASP A 130 21.22 13.75 -15.17
C ASP A 130 21.84 13.58 -16.58
N ALA A 131 21.13 12.88 -17.46
CA ALA A 131 21.53 12.62 -18.83
C ALA A 131 21.79 13.90 -19.64
N SER A 132 21.12 15.01 -19.31
CA SER A 132 21.29 16.32 -19.96
C SER A 132 22.44 17.16 -19.38
N GLY A 133 23.05 16.71 -18.28
CA GLY A 133 24.08 17.45 -17.53
C GLY A 133 23.53 18.41 -16.48
N LYS A 134 22.24 18.38 -16.19
CA LYS A 134 21.61 19.17 -15.12
C LYS A 134 21.95 18.55 -13.77
N PRO A 135 22.31 19.36 -12.74
CA PRO A 135 22.60 18.87 -11.41
C PRO A 135 21.43 18.11 -10.77
N VAL A 136 21.70 16.96 -10.17
CA VAL A 136 20.74 16.19 -9.39
C VAL A 136 20.96 16.49 -7.90
N ALA A 137 20.07 17.28 -7.33
CA ALA A 137 20.06 17.61 -5.90
C ALA A 137 19.46 16.47 -5.07
N GLN A 138 19.86 16.35 -3.79
CA GLN A 138 19.37 15.33 -2.85
C GLN A 138 19.61 13.87 -3.27
N ALA A 139 20.42 13.61 -4.29
CA ALA A 139 20.86 12.26 -4.64
C ALA A 139 21.62 11.64 -3.46
N LEU A 140 21.38 10.38 -3.18
CA LEU A 140 22.07 9.61 -2.15
C LEU A 140 23.38 9.05 -2.73
N VAL A 141 24.50 9.40 -2.11
CA VAL A 141 25.82 8.91 -2.50
C VAL A 141 26.36 8.03 -1.38
N TYR A 142 26.36 6.75 -1.61
CA TYR A 142 26.76 5.73 -0.64
C TYR A 142 28.24 5.38 -0.75
N ALA A 143 28.87 5.26 0.40
CA ALA A 143 30.18 4.66 0.58
C ALA A 143 30.04 3.44 1.51
N GLY A 144 29.76 2.28 0.95
CA GLY A 144 29.32 1.12 1.72
C GLY A 144 27.89 1.32 2.26
N THR A 145 27.72 1.28 3.58
CA THR A 145 26.42 1.51 4.25
C THR A 145 26.20 2.96 4.68
N GLU A 146 27.22 3.80 4.59
CA GLU A 146 27.14 5.22 4.92
C GLU A 146 26.81 6.03 3.68
N TYR A 147 26.08 7.12 3.82
CA TYR A 147 25.71 7.96 2.69
C TYR A 147 25.69 9.46 3.04
N VAL A 148 25.82 10.26 2.01
CA VAL A 148 25.60 11.71 2.03
C VAL A 148 24.59 12.08 0.95
N ARG A 149 24.02 13.28 1.04
CA ARG A 149 23.15 13.83 0.00
C ARG A 149 23.90 14.88 -0.82
N THR A 150 23.61 14.97 -2.11
CA THR A 150 24.11 16.05 -2.96
C THR A 150 23.45 17.38 -2.61
N ASP A 151 24.19 18.47 -2.74
CA ASP A 151 23.68 19.83 -2.60
C ASP A 151 22.82 20.25 -3.82
N ALA A 152 22.29 21.49 -3.82
CA ALA A 152 21.48 22.03 -4.90
C ALA A 152 22.21 22.11 -6.27
N ARG A 153 23.55 21.99 -6.28
CA ARG A 153 24.38 21.95 -7.47
C ARG A 153 24.84 20.53 -7.83
N GLY A 154 24.23 19.52 -7.19
CA GLY A 154 24.59 18.11 -7.39
C GLY A 154 25.92 17.72 -6.76
N ARG A 155 26.60 18.56 -5.97
CA ARG A 155 27.93 18.30 -5.41
C ARG A 155 27.81 17.47 -4.13
N PHE A 156 28.77 16.59 -3.92
CA PHE A 156 28.91 15.80 -2.70
C PHE A 156 30.37 15.73 -2.23
N THR A 157 30.52 15.42 -0.93
CA THR A 157 31.79 14.96 -0.34
C THR A 157 31.45 13.84 0.62
N ALA A 158 31.83 12.62 0.26
CA ALA A 158 31.62 11.41 1.06
C ALA A 158 32.92 10.96 1.70
N LYS A 159 32.91 10.63 2.99
CA LYS A 159 34.01 9.91 3.64
C LYS A 159 33.83 8.42 3.40
N THR A 160 34.87 7.77 2.95
CA THR A 160 34.80 6.38 2.52
C THR A 160 35.49 5.48 3.53
N PRO A 161 34.77 4.54 4.17
CA PRO A 161 35.41 3.55 5.06
C PRO A 161 36.49 2.76 4.34
N ASN A 162 37.50 2.31 5.11
CA ASN A 162 38.58 1.50 4.54
C ASN A 162 38.02 0.22 3.88
N GLY A 163 38.48 -0.06 2.68
CA GLY A 163 38.09 -1.26 1.91
C GLY A 163 36.91 -1.05 0.96
N VAL A 164 36.20 0.07 1.02
CA VAL A 164 35.18 0.43 0.03
C VAL A 164 35.88 0.85 -1.26
N LYS A 165 35.51 0.23 -2.39
CA LYS A 165 36.13 0.44 -3.70
C LYS A 165 35.27 1.25 -4.66
N ASP A 166 33.97 1.32 -4.38
CA ASP A 166 32.98 1.95 -5.25
C ASP A 166 32.04 2.84 -4.43
N LEU A 167 31.55 3.91 -5.05
CA LEU A 167 30.40 4.66 -4.56
C LEU A 167 29.16 4.17 -5.31
N THR A 168 28.06 3.99 -4.60
CA THR A 168 26.74 3.82 -5.22
C THR A 168 25.98 5.14 -5.17
N VAL A 169 25.46 5.58 -6.30
CA VAL A 169 24.66 6.80 -6.41
C VAL A 169 23.26 6.43 -6.83
N MET A 170 22.27 6.95 -6.12
CA MET A 170 20.86 6.74 -6.41
C MET A 170 20.04 8.00 -6.12
N ALA A 171 19.04 8.22 -6.96
CA ALA A 171 18.03 9.26 -6.76
C ALA A 171 16.69 8.78 -7.31
N PRO A 172 15.55 9.17 -6.71
CA PRO A 172 14.25 8.86 -7.29
C PRO A 172 14.19 9.33 -8.75
N GLY A 173 13.62 8.50 -9.64
CA GLY A 173 13.54 8.81 -11.05
C GLY A 173 14.76 8.45 -11.89
N PHE A 174 15.75 7.80 -11.31
CA PHE A 174 16.97 7.41 -12.00
C PHE A 174 17.37 5.97 -11.69
N THR A 175 18.09 5.36 -12.63
CA THR A 175 18.75 4.09 -12.43
C THR A 175 19.88 4.23 -11.41
N LYS A 176 19.95 3.30 -10.46
CA LYS A 176 21.05 3.21 -9.50
C LYS A 176 22.37 2.95 -10.22
N MET A 177 23.43 3.72 -9.88
CA MET A 177 24.72 3.65 -10.53
C MET A 177 25.84 3.36 -9.53
N SER A 178 26.79 2.49 -9.90
CA SER A 178 28.02 2.27 -9.16
C SER A 178 29.20 2.93 -9.87
N GLN A 179 29.98 3.70 -9.11
CA GLN A 179 31.14 4.47 -9.60
C GLN A 179 32.42 4.04 -8.87
N PRO A 180 33.43 3.47 -9.58
CA PRO A 180 34.70 3.11 -8.96
C PRO A 180 35.46 4.31 -8.40
N LEU A 181 36.03 4.13 -7.21
CA LEU A 181 36.89 5.11 -6.55
C LEU A 181 38.32 5.02 -7.10
N ARG A 182 38.70 5.98 -7.93
CA ARG A 182 40.05 6.06 -8.56
C ARG A 182 40.93 7.14 -7.95
N GLY A 183 40.44 7.89 -6.96
CA GLY A 183 41.13 8.99 -6.30
C GLY A 183 40.17 9.88 -5.51
N PRO A 184 40.67 10.95 -4.87
CA PRO A 184 39.84 11.83 -4.04
C PRO A 184 38.80 12.62 -4.85
N ASN A 185 39.04 12.84 -6.14
CA ASN A 185 38.08 13.45 -7.06
C ASN A 185 37.40 12.36 -7.91
N VAL A 186 36.13 12.10 -7.68
CA VAL A 186 35.33 11.10 -8.41
C VAL A 186 34.93 11.64 -9.80
N GLY A 187 34.93 12.95 -9.96
CA GLY A 187 34.46 13.60 -11.19
C GLY A 187 32.94 13.73 -11.24
N THR A 188 32.40 13.64 -12.46
CA THR A 188 30.96 13.73 -12.71
C THR A 188 30.36 12.33 -12.82
N VAL A 189 29.36 12.06 -11.96
CA VAL A 189 28.53 10.86 -12.03
C VAL A 189 27.25 11.20 -12.77
N LYS A 190 26.99 10.53 -13.87
CA LYS A 190 25.82 10.75 -14.70
C LYS A 190 24.77 9.67 -14.40
N LEU A 191 23.57 10.07 -14.02
CA LEU A 191 22.44 9.17 -13.79
C LEU A 191 21.55 9.13 -15.04
N GLU A 192 21.13 7.92 -15.42
CA GLU A 192 20.18 7.71 -16.50
C GLU A 192 18.75 7.71 -15.96
N PRO A 193 17.82 8.41 -16.61
CA PRO A 193 16.41 8.44 -16.19
C PRO A 193 15.78 7.04 -16.18
N PHE A 194 14.92 6.80 -15.23
CA PHE A 194 14.15 5.55 -15.13
C PHE A 194 12.72 5.86 -14.68
N VAL A 195 11.75 5.37 -15.45
CA VAL A 195 10.32 5.48 -15.18
C VAL A 195 9.74 4.07 -15.09
N ALA A 196 9.26 3.68 -13.91
CA ALA A 196 8.71 2.34 -13.71
C ALA A 196 7.31 2.21 -14.31
N LYS A 197 7.13 1.29 -15.25
CA LYS A 197 5.87 0.86 -15.84
C LYS A 197 5.65 -0.59 -15.43
N GLY A 198 4.73 -0.84 -14.49
CA GLY A 198 4.70 -2.11 -13.81
C GLY A 198 3.33 -2.73 -13.61
N VAL A 199 3.37 -3.99 -13.21
CA VAL A 199 2.20 -4.78 -12.80
C VAL A 199 2.44 -5.48 -11.47
N TYR A 200 1.38 -5.66 -10.70
CA TYR A 200 1.40 -6.51 -9.50
C TYR A 200 1.30 -7.98 -9.86
N VAL A 201 2.13 -8.83 -9.22
CA VAL A 201 2.14 -10.27 -9.41
C VAL A 201 2.26 -10.98 -8.06
N SER A 202 1.28 -11.83 -7.74
CA SER A 202 1.37 -12.80 -6.63
C SER A 202 1.82 -14.17 -7.14
N GLY A 203 2.22 -15.06 -6.23
CA GLY A 203 2.61 -16.43 -6.57
C GLY A 203 3.93 -16.53 -7.36
N ILE A 204 4.82 -15.58 -7.17
CA ILE A 204 6.08 -15.46 -7.93
C ILE A 204 7.04 -16.63 -7.66
N GLY A 205 6.81 -17.45 -6.63
CA GLY A 205 7.50 -18.72 -6.40
C GLY A 205 7.25 -19.75 -7.50
N ASP A 206 6.10 -19.68 -8.17
CA ASP A 206 5.73 -20.59 -9.25
C ASP A 206 6.39 -20.21 -10.59
N ASP A 207 7.06 -21.18 -11.20
CA ASP A 207 7.73 -20.99 -12.49
C ASP A 207 6.77 -20.65 -13.64
N SER A 208 5.55 -21.15 -13.61
CA SER A 208 4.55 -20.86 -14.65
C SER A 208 4.09 -19.42 -14.57
N VAL A 209 3.90 -18.89 -13.37
CA VAL A 209 3.60 -17.48 -13.13
C VAL A 209 4.74 -16.62 -13.64
N ARG A 210 5.99 -16.91 -13.25
CA ARG A 210 7.15 -16.14 -13.72
C ARG A 210 7.26 -16.14 -15.23
N LYS A 211 7.17 -17.29 -15.88
CA LYS A 211 7.28 -17.41 -17.35
C LYS A 211 6.22 -16.60 -18.08
N ARG A 212 4.97 -16.60 -17.55
CA ARG A 212 3.88 -15.81 -18.13
C ARG A 212 4.19 -14.31 -18.08
N PHE A 213 4.62 -13.81 -16.92
CA PHE A 213 4.91 -12.38 -16.76
C PHE A 213 6.20 -11.97 -17.45
N TYR A 214 7.21 -12.83 -17.53
CA TYR A 214 8.40 -12.56 -18.35
C TYR A 214 8.04 -12.41 -19.83
N GLY A 215 7.18 -13.30 -20.38
CA GLY A 215 6.70 -13.15 -21.75
C GLY A 215 5.95 -11.83 -21.96
N LEU A 216 5.06 -11.45 -21.04
CA LEU A 216 4.36 -10.16 -21.13
C LEU A 216 5.32 -8.97 -21.09
N MET A 217 6.39 -9.04 -20.28
CA MET A 217 7.39 -7.97 -20.17
C MET A 217 8.36 -7.94 -21.35
N ASP A 218 8.69 -9.10 -21.91
CA ASP A 218 9.56 -9.20 -23.10
C ASP A 218 8.85 -8.64 -24.37
N ASP A 219 7.53 -8.60 -24.39
CA ASP A 219 6.71 -8.19 -25.54
C ASP A 219 6.15 -6.76 -25.43
N THR A 220 6.35 -6.07 -24.27
CA THR A 220 5.67 -4.79 -23.99
C THR A 220 6.56 -3.78 -23.26
N GLU A 221 6.04 -2.54 -23.12
CA GLU A 221 6.68 -1.42 -22.40
C GLU A 221 6.92 -1.67 -20.89
N LEU A 222 6.48 -2.80 -20.34
CA LEU A 222 6.63 -3.11 -18.92
C LEU A 222 8.10 -3.35 -18.55
N ASN A 223 8.57 -2.64 -17.53
CA ASN A 223 9.96 -2.72 -17.06
C ASN A 223 10.07 -2.90 -15.54
N ALA A 224 8.95 -2.99 -14.86
CA ALA A 224 8.88 -3.15 -13.42
C ALA A 224 7.84 -4.20 -13.00
N ILE A 225 8.10 -4.88 -11.88
CA ILE A 225 7.18 -5.85 -11.30
C ILE A 225 7.05 -5.61 -9.80
N VAL A 226 5.80 -5.67 -9.28
CA VAL A 226 5.55 -5.67 -7.85
C VAL A 226 5.27 -7.09 -7.40
N ILE A 227 6.06 -7.60 -6.48
CA ILE A 227 5.91 -8.95 -5.91
C ILE A 227 5.65 -8.88 -4.41
N ASN A 228 4.87 -9.80 -3.87
CA ASN A 228 4.71 -9.88 -2.43
C ASN A 228 5.99 -10.43 -1.79
N VAL A 229 6.62 -9.63 -0.94
CA VAL A 229 7.72 -10.05 -0.06
C VAL A 229 7.20 -10.33 1.36
N LYS A 230 6.05 -9.79 1.70
CA LYS A 230 5.23 -10.17 2.85
C LYS A 230 3.76 -10.08 2.43
N ASN A 231 3.07 -11.22 2.50
CA ASN A 231 1.69 -11.38 2.06
C ASN A 231 0.67 -10.81 3.05
N ASP A 232 -0.59 -10.73 2.62
CA ASP A 232 -1.72 -10.26 3.42
C ASP A 232 -2.10 -11.21 4.58
N ASP A 233 -1.68 -12.46 4.52
CA ASP A 233 -1.81 -13.46 5.59
C ASP A 233 -0.61 -13.48 6.55
N GLY A 234 0.35 -12.57 6.37
CA GLY A 234 1.57 -12.45 7.16
C GLY A 234 2.73 -13.34 6.68
N ARG A 235 2.51 -14.22 5.70
CA ARG A 235 3.54 -15.12 5.19
C ARG A 235 4.60 -14.38 4.38
N VAL A 236 5.81 -14.93 4.43
CA VAL A 236 6.99 -14.41 3.74
C VAL A 236 7.72 -15.56 3.02
N PHE A 237 8.63 -15.21 2.12
CA PHE A 237 9.57 -16.14 1.49
C PHE A 237 10.39 -16.92 2.56
N THR A 238 11.28 -17.81 2.16
CA THR A 238 12.19 -18.49 3.08
C THR A 238 13.08 -17.50 3.83
N SER A 239 12.68 -17.16 5.06
CA SER A 239 13.30 -16.15 5.92
C SER A 239 14.17 -16.77 7.00
N LYS A 240 15.24 -16.06 7.37
CA LYS A 240 16.12 -16.39 8.51
C LYS A 240 15.80 -15.60 9.77
N VAL A 241 14.85 -14.68 9.70
CA VAL A 241 14.41 -13.89 10.84
C VAL A 241 13.75 -14.82 11.87
N PRO A 242 14.24 -14.88 13.12
CA PRO A 242 13.76 -15.85 14.11
C PRO A 242 12.25 -15.80 14.31
N LEU A 243 11.69 -14.61 14.45
CA LEU A 243 10.25 -14.46 14.69
C LEU A 243 9.41 -14.85 13.46
N ALA A 244 9.94 -14.72 12.24
CA ALA A 244 9.26 -15.23 11.03
C ALA A 244 9.21 -16.77 11.01
N GLN A 245 10.26 -17.41 11.51
CA GLN A 245 10.30 -18.87 11.64
C GLN A 245 9.38 -19.35 12.78
N GLU A 246 9.46 -18.73 13.96
CA GLU A 246 8.65 -19.06 15.14
C GLU A 246 7.15 -18.88 14.89
N SER A 247 6.77 -17.87 14.14
CA SER A 247 5.37 -17.58 13.78
C SER A 247 4.82 -18.46 12.65
N GLY A 248 5.67 -19.27 11.99
CA GLY A 248 5.28 -20.01 10.80
C GLY A 248 5.02 -19.11 9.58
N ALA A 249 5.42 -17.83 9.64
CA ALA A 249 5.33 -16.89 8.52
C ALA A 249 6.32 -17.25 7.42
N SER A 250 7.53 -17.71 7.79
CA SER A 250 8.52 -18.21 6.83
C SER A 250 8.10 -19.57 6.32
N TYR A 251 7.89 -19.71 5.02
CA TYR A 251 7.62 -20.99 4.38
C TYR A 251 8.55 -21.18 3.16
N GLU A 252 8.86 -22.43 2.85
CA GLU A 252 9.89 -22.77 1.88
C GLU A 252 9.32 -22.81 0.45
N ASP A 253 8.93 -21.66 -0.06
CA ASP A 253 8.40 -21.57 -1.42
C ASP A 253 9.52 -21.25 -2.41
N PHE A 254 10.34 -20.25 -2.07
CA PHE A 254 11.43 -19.80 -2.92
C PHE A 254 12.45 -18.96 -2.15
N GLN A 255 13.66 -18.87 -2.71
CA GLN A 255 14.69 -17.96 -2.25
C GLN A 255 14.51 -16.59 -2.95
N LEU A 256 14.14 -15.56 -2.20
CA LEU A 256 13.87 -14.23 -2.78
C LEU A 256 15.06 -13.72 -3.61
N LYS A 257 16.28 -13.92 -3.13
CA LYS A 257 17.51 -13.51 -3.84
C LYS A 257 17.64 -14.11 -5.23
N ASP A 258 17.25 -15.39 -5.40
CA ASP A 258 17.38 -16.09 -6.69
C ASP A 258 16.35 -15.57 -7.69
N VAL A 259 15.12 -15.34 -7.22
CA VAL A 259 14.04 -14.77 -8.03
C VAL A 259 14.37 -13.33 -8.46
N VAL A 260 14.82 -12.47 -7.54
CA VAL A 260 15.23 -11.11 -7.85
C VAL A 260 16.41 -11.10 -8.83
N GLY A 261 17.42 -11.96 -8.59
CA GLY A 261 18.57 -12.06 -9.49
C GLY A 261 18.22 -12.53 -10.91
N ASP A 262 17.18 -13.39 -11.06
CA ASP A 262 16.70 -13.79 -12.37
C ASP A 262 15.94 -12.66 -13.08
N MET A 263 15.15 -11.88 -12.36
CA MET A 263 14.48 -10.69 -12.89
C MET A 263 15.48 -9.63 -13.33
N HIS A 264 16.52 -9.36 -12.56
CA HIS A 264 17.55 -8.38 -12.90
C HIS A 264 18.34 -8.76 -14.16
N LYS A 265 18.56 -10.06 -14.44
CA LYS A 265 19.19 -10.51 -15.71
C LYS A 265 18.35 -10.13 -16.93
N ARG A 266 17.06 -9.87 -16.75
CA ARG A 266 16.12 -9.42 -17.78
C ARG A 266 15.93 -7.91 -17.79
N GLY A 267 16.64 -7.17 -16.93
CA GLY A 267 16.48 -5.72 -16.82
C GLY A 267 15.23 -5.28 -16.06
N ILE A 268 14.54 -6.19 -15.36
CA ILE A 268 13.30 -5.91 -14.65
C ILE A 268 13.60 -5.25 -13.31
N TYR A 269 12.98 -4.10 -13.03
CA TYR A 269 12.99 -3.43 -11.74
C TYR A 269 12.01 -4.11 -10.77
N VAL A 270 12.48 -4.49 -9.59
CA VAL A 270 11.71 -5.32 -8.66
C VAL A 270 11.30 -4.53 -7.43
N ILE A 271 9.98 -4.38 -7.25
CA ILE A 271 9.34 -3.71 -6.12
C ILE A 271 8.78 -4.79 -5.18
N GLY A 272 9.23 -4.81 -3.93
CA GLY A 272 8.73 -5.72 -2.91
C GLY A 272 7.59 -5.12 -2.12
N ARG A 273 6.36 -5.56 -2.36
CA ARG A 273 5.19 -5.18 -1.58
C ARG A 273 5.25 -5.86 -0.20
N PHE A 274 5.28 -5.03 0.83
CA PHE A 274 5.35 -5.44 2.22
C PHE A 274 4.04 -5.08 2.93
N THR A 275 3.16 -6.06 3.14
CA THR A 275 1.95 -5.86 3.94
C THR A 275 2.34 -5.63 5.39
N THR A 276 2.01 -4.45 5.92
CA THR A 276 2.56 -3.98 7.21
C THR A 276 1.72 -4.45 8.40
N PHE A 277 0.75 -3.67 8.86
CA PHE A 277 0.08 -3.93 10.14
C PHE A 277 -1.05 -4.99 10.08
N ARG A 278 -1.48 -5.41 8.91
CA ARG A 278 -2.34 -6.58 8.77
C ARG A 278 -1.46 -7.83 8.72
N ASP A 279 -1.42 -8.60 9.80
CA ASP A 279 -0.49 -9.72 9.96
C ASP A 279 -1.11 -10.86 10.79
N PRO A 280 -1.98 -11.68 10.20
CA PRO A 280 -2.59 -12.82 10.88
C PRO A 280 -1.56 -13.82 11.43
N ALA A 281 -0.51 -14.14 10.68
CA ALA A 281 0.50 -15.12 11.11
C ALA A 281 1.21 -14.66 12.39
N LEU A 282 1.64 -13.39 12.45
CA LEU A 282 2.27 -12.86 13.65
C LEU A 282 1.29 -12.80 14.83
N VAL A 283 0.03 -12.40 14.59
CA VAL A 283 -1.00 -12.35 15.65
C VAL A 283 -1.29 -13.73 16.21
N ASP A 284 -1.35 -14.77 15.38
CA ASP A 284 -1.62 -16.13 15.84
C ASP A 284 -0.49 -16.70 16.71
N ALA A 285 0.75 -16.41 16.35
CA ALA A 285 1.92 -16.82 17.12
C ALA A 285 2.17 -15.94 18.35
N ARG A 286 1.88 -14.64 18.24
CA ARG A 286 2.19 -13.62 19.25
C ARG A 286 0.97 -12.71 19.49
N PRO A 287 -0.08 -13.25 20.14
CA PRO A 287 -1.27 -12.45 20.47
C PRO A 287 -0.95 -11.20 21.29
N ASP A 288 0.14 -11.19 22.06
CA ASP A 288 0.60 -10.02 22.82
C ASP A 288 1.01 -8.81 21.95
N LEU A 289 1.20 -9.02 20.65
CA LEU A 289 1.51 -7.96 19.68
C LEU A 289 0.26 -7.46 18.93
N ALA A 290 -0.87 -8.10 19.13
CA ALA A 290 -2.11 -7.82 18.40
C ALA A 290 -2.84 -6.57 18.89
N VAL A 291 -3.74 -6.08 18.06
CA VAL A 291 -4.85 -5.23 18.49
C VAL A 291 -5.84 -6.10 19.27
N HIS A 292 -6.33 -5.60 20.41
CA HIS A 292 -7.22 -6.34 21.28
C HIS A 292 -8.63 -5.72 21.32
N THR A 293 -9.56 -6.45 21.91
CA THR A 293 -10.82 -5.92 22.37
C THR A 293 -10.70 -5.38 23.80
N THR A 294 -11.65 -4.59 24.23
CA THR A 294 -11.75 -4.13 25.64
C THR A 294 -11.88 -5.28 26.63
N SER A 295 -12.35 -6.46 26.18
CA SER A 295 -12.41 -7.70 26.99
C SER A 295 -11.10 -8.50 26.99
N GLY A 296 -10.07 -8.06 26.23
CA GLY A 296 -8.75 -8.69 26.18
C GLY A 296 -8.57 -9.78 25.12
N ASN A 297 -9.58 -10.07 24.32
CA ASN A 297 -9.44 -10.98 23.18
C ASN A 297 -8.72 -10.28 22.00
N VAL A 298 -8.15 -11.05 21.08
CA VAL A 298 -7.66 -10.52 19.79
C VAL A 298 -8.82 -9.88 19.04
N TRP A 299 -8.64 -8.65 18.60
CA TRP A 299 -9.63 -7.96 17.77
C TRP A 299 -9.46 -8.34 16.29
N THR A 300 -10.57 -8.43 15.57
CA THR A 300 -10.59 -8.64 14.12
C THR A 300 -11.42 -7.58 13.44
N ASP A 301 -11.08 -7.23 12.22
CA ASP A 301 -11.91 -6.34 11.42
C ASP A 301 -13.22 -7.03 10.96
N ALA A 302 -14.08 -6.31 10.24
CA ALA A 302 -15.38 -6.81 9.78
C ALA A 302 -15.28 -8.05 8.86
N LYS A 303 -14.13 -8.30 8.27
CA LYS A 303 -13.84 -9.47 7.41
C LYS A 303 -13.10 -10.58 8.15
N GLY A 304 -12.86 -10.41 9.45
CA GLY A 304 -12.14 -11.37 10.28
C GLY A 304 -10.61 -11.31 10.17
N HIS A 305 -10.05 -10.28 9.52
CA HIS A 305 -8.61 -10.12 9.46
C HIS A 305 -8.03 -9.67 10.80
N LYS A 306 -6.84 -10.17 11.11
CA LYS A 306 -6.11 -9.88 12.35
C LYS A 306 -5.05 -8.80 12.10
N TRP A 307 -4.91 -7.91 13.06
CA TRP A 307 -4.03 -6.76 12.98
C TRP A 307 -3.07 -6.72 14.17
N VAL A 308 -1.80 -6.45 13.91
CA VAL A 308 -0.84 -6.10 14.95
C VAL A 308 -1.00 -4.64 15.33
N ASP A 309 -0.67 -4.31 16.59
CA ASP A 309 -0.84 -2.94 17.10
C ASP A 309 0.23 -2.00 16.53
N PRO A 310 -0.12 -0.96 15.75
CA PRO A 310 0.84 -0.02 15.20
C PRO A 310 1.65 0.75 16.25
N TYR A 311 1.19 0.82 17.48
CA TYR A 311 1.93 1.44 18.59
C TYR A 311 3.00 0.53 19.20
N ASN A 312 3.00 -0.76 18.89
CA ASN A 312 3.89 -1.74 19.50
C ASN A 312 5.28 -1.74 18.86
N ARG A 313 6.30 -1.31 19.59
CA ARG A 313 7.68 -1.23 19.07
C ARG A 313 8.30 -2.58 18.72
N LYS A 314 7.89 -3.68 19.36
CA LYS A 314 8.35 -5.03 18.99
C LYS A 314 7.88 -5.46 17.60
N VAL A 315 6.71 -4.98 17.17
CA VAL A 315 6.23 -5.15 15.79
C VAL A 315 7.17 -4.42 14.81
N TRP A 316 7.58 -3.20 15.15
CA TRP A 316 8.50 -2.42 14.32
C TRP A 316 9.87 -3.09 14.20
N GLU A 317 10.40 -3.64 15.32
CA GLU A 317 11.66 -4.39 15.34
C GLU A 317 11.62 -5.59 14.41
N TYR A 318 10.56 -6.41 14.50
CA TYR A 318 10.33 -7.55 13.60
C TYR A 318 10.27 -7.12 12.13
N PHE A 319 9.50 -6.08 11.83
CA PHE A 319 9.41 -5.58 10.45
C PHE A 319 10.74 -4.97 9.97
N GLY A 320 11.51 -4.36 10.87
CA GLY A 320 12.83 -3.85 10.56
C GLY A 320 13.82 -4.95 10.21
N ASP A 321 13.82 -6.07 10.96
CA ASP A 321 14.68 -7.21 10.70
C ASP A 321 14.30 -7.91 9.39
N LEU A 322 13.00 -8.11 9.17
CA LEU A 322 12.50 -8.70 7.93
C LEU A 322 12.78 -7.80 6.71
N GLY A 323 12.55 -6.49 6.84
CA GLY A 323 12.85 -5.52 5.80
C GLY A 323 14.34 -5.48 5.44
N ALA A 324 15.23 -5.59 6.43
CA ALA A 324 16.67 -5.65 6.21
C ALA A 324 17.07 -6.94 5.43
N GLU A 325 16.45 -8.08 5.76
CA GLU A 325 16.67 -9.34 5.02
C GLU A 325 16.16 -9.24 3.57
N ILE A 326 14.97 -8.66 3.37
CA ILE A 326 14.42 -8.38 2.04
C ILE A 326 15.37 -7.49 1.24
N ALA A 327 15.83 -6.40 1.82
CA ALA A 327 16.76 -5.49 1.16
C ALA A 327 18.09 -6.17 0.77
N ALA A 328 18.58 -7.08 1.62
CA ALA A 328 19.79 -7.86 1.35
C ALA A 328 19.62 -8.88 0.20
N SER A 329 18.40 -9.17 -0.24
CA SER A 329 18.14 -10.01 -1.42
C SER A 329 18.50 -9.33 -2.75
N GLY A 330 18.76 -8.01 -2.73
CA GLY A 330 19.08 -7.22 -3.90
C GLY A 330 17.87 -6.56 -4.55
N ILE A 331 16.70 -6.60 -3.93
CA ILE A 331 15.49 -5.91 -4.41
C ILE A 331 15.75 -4.41 -4.58
N ASP A 332 15.10 -3.77 -5.55
CA ASP A 332 15.34 -2.35 -5.84
C ASP A 332 14.58 -1.41 -4.90
N GLU A 333 13.39 -1.84 -4.47
CA GLU A 333 12.47 -1.03 -3.69
C GLU A 333 11.63 -1.88 -2.72
N ILE A 334 11.39 -1.37 -1.52
CA ILE A 334 10.35 -1.89 -0.61
C ILE A 334 9.19 -0.91 -0.60
N GLN A 335 8.00 -1.46 -0.86
CA GLN A 335 6.74 -0.74 -0.90
C GLN A 335 5.84 -1.19 0.25
N PHE A 336 5.56 -0.29 1.19
CA PHE A 336 4.73 -0.56 2.36
C PHE A 336 3.25 -0.42 2.03
N ASP A 337 2.53 -1.53 2.05
CA ASP A 337 1.08 -1.56 2.01
C ASP A 337 0.50 -1.87 3.40
N TYR A 338 -0.78 -1.57 3.62
CA TYR A 338 -1.42 -1.66 4.95
C TYR A 338 -0.63 -0.94 6.05
N VAL A 339 0.12 0.11 5.69
CA VAL A 339 0.85 0.99 6.61
C VAL A 339 -0.13 2.01 7.20
N ARG A 340 -1.10 1.50 7.95
CA ARG A 340 -2.25 2.24 8.47
C ARG A 340 -2.88 1.56 9.67
N PHE A 341 -3.70 2.30 10.38
CA PHE A 341 -4.64 1.72 11.35
C PHE A 341 -5.81 1.04 10.62
N PRO A 342 -6.46 0.04 11.23
CA PRO A 342 -7.69 -0.53 10.69
C PRO A 342 -8.80 0.51 10.64
N THR A 343 -9.63 0.46 9.60
CA THR A 343 -10.75 1.38 9.35
C THR A 343 -12.09 0.65 9.22
N GLU A 344 -12.10 -0.66 9.41
CA GLU A 344 -13.25 -1.54 9.26
C GLU A 344 -13.43 -2.35 10.54
N GLY A 345 -14.66 -2.53 11.01
CA GLY A 345 -14.97 -3.37 12.17
C GLY A 345 -15.65 -2.62 13.33
N ASP A 346 -15.77 -3.29 14.46
CA ASP A 346 -16.36 -2.71 15.66
C ASP A 346 -15.33 -1.90 16.44
N PHE A 347 -15.42 -0.58 16.34
CA PHE A 347 -14.50 0.36 17.01
C PHE A 347 -14.91 0.65 18.48
N ASP A 348 -16.11 0.27 18.92
CA ASP A 348 -16.55 0.46 20.30
C ASP A 348 -15.82 -0.48 21.26
N ILE A 349 -15.38 -1.63 20.75
CA ILE A 349 -14.65 -2.62 21.54
C ILE A 349 -13.15 -2.68 21.27
N ILE A 350 -12.63 -1.94 20.26
CA ILE A 350 -11.20 -1.99 19.89
C ILE A 350 -10.33 -1.35 20.98
N LYS A 351 -9.20 -1.96 21.26
CA LYS A 351 -8.22 -1.49 22.24
C LYS A 351 -6.81 -1.59 21.69
N PHE A 352 -6.14 -0.47 21.59
CA PHE A 352 -4.71 -0.35 21.29
C PHE A 352 -3.89 -0.11 22.57
N GLN A 353 -2.57 -0.23 22.48
CA GLN A 353 -1.66 0.12 23.59
C GLN A 353 -1.73 1.60 23.98
N LYS A 354 -2.12 2.47 23.06
CA LYS A 354 -2.34 3.90 23.28
C LYS A 354 -3.69 4.31 22.70
N PRO A 355 -4.31 5.41 23.18
CA PRO A 355 -5.54 5.92 22.58
C PRO A 355 -5.35 6.16 21.07
N SER A 356 -6.18 5.52 20.25
CA SER A 356 -6.16 5.69 18.78
C SER A 356 -7.03 6.89 18.41
N THR A 357 -6.43 8.06 18.31
CA THR A 357 -7.08 9.33 18.02
C THR A 357 -6.50 9.96 16.75
N ARG A 358 -7.20 10.94 16.17
CA ARG A 358 -6.69 11.76 15.07
C ARG A 358 -5.35 12.45 15.37
N VAL A 359 -5.06 12.69 16.65
CA VAL A 359 -3.80 13.32 17.09
C VAL A 359 -2.67 12.30 17.16
N ASN A 360 -2.97 11.05 17.54
CA ASN A 360 -1.95 10.03 17.80
C ASN A 360 -1.63 9.15 16.58
N ARG A 361 -2.59 8.89 15.70
CA ARG A 361 -2.39 8.00 14.54
C ARG A 361 -1.35 8.53 13.54
N PRO A 362 -1.46 9.75 13.00
CA PRO A 362 -0.51 10.23 11.99
C PRO A 362 0.94 10.28 12.49
N PRO A 363 1.26 10.81 13.69
CA PRO A 363 2.63 10.76 14.19
C PRO A 363 3.16 9.33 14.40
N THR A 364 2.28 8.35 14.64
CA THR A 364 2.69 6.95 14.79
C THR A 364 3.12 6.35 13.45
N ILE A 365 2.36 6.58 12.39
CA ILE A 365 2.73 6.13 11.04
C ILE A 365 3.97 6.86 10.53
N ASP A 366 4.08 8.19 10.76
CA ASP A 366 5.29 8.99 10.49
C ASP A 366 6.53 8.39 11.18
N ALA A 367 6.44 8.14 12.48
CA ALA A 367 7.55 7.57 13.26
C ALA A 367 7.89 6.13 12.85
N PHE A 368 6.89 5.30 12.48
CA PHE A 368 7.13 3.96 11.95
C PHE A 368 7.91 4.01 10.63
N LEU A 369 7.46 4.82 9.67
CA LEU A 369 8.19 4.95 8.39
C LEU A 369 9.57 5.56 8.57
N GLY A 370 9.75 6.51 9.51
CA GLY A 370 11.06 7.01 9.89
C GLY A 370 11.99 5.91 10.43
N TYR A 371 11.46 5.05 11.29
CA TYR A 371 12.20 3.88 11.80
C TYR A 371 12.57 2.92 10.67
N MET A 372 11.62 2.58 9.78
CA MET A 372 11.90 1.70 8.63
C MET A 372 12.91 2.32 7.67
N ALA A 373 12.78 3.61 7.36
CA ALA A 373 13.74 4.31 6.50
C ALA A 373 15.16 4.28 7.09
N ALA A 374 15.31 4.53 8.38
CA ALA A 374 16.62 4.45 9.05
C ALA A 374 17.24 3.04 8.99
N ARG A 375 16.41 1.99 9.08
CA ARG A 375 16.86 0.59 8.97
C ARG A 375 17.21 0.18 7.54
N LEU A 376 16.48 0.70 6.54
CA LEU A 376 16.56 0.24 5.16
C LEU A 376 17.52 1.04 4.28
N ARG A 377 17.67 2.34 4.53
CA ARG A 377 18.59 3.19 3.75
C ARG A 377 20.01 2.64 3.62
N PRO A 378 20.65 2.07 4.69
CA PRO A 378 21.99 1.47 4.56
C PRO A 378 22.10 0.34 3.51
N HIS A 379 20.99 -0.26 3.11
CA HIS A 379 20.94 -1.30 2.09
C HIS A 379 20.81 -0.77 0.65
N GLN A 380 20.82 0.55 0.45
CA GLN A 380 20.81 1.17 -0.88
C GLN A 380 19.56 0.80 -1.70
N ILE A 381 18.38 0.83 -1.09
CA ILE A 381 17.08 0.57 -1.72
C ILE A 381 16.19 1.80 -1.67
N PHE A 382 15.25 1.88 -2.61
CA PHE A 382 14.17 2.87 -2.56
C PHE A 382 13.05 2.43 -1.62
N ILE A 383 12.32 3.41 -1.11
CA ILE A 383 11.20 3.21 -0.17
C ILE A 383 9.97 3.90 -0.74
N SER A 384 8.88 3.15 -0.82
CA SER A 384 7.56 3.67 -1.21
C SER A 384 6.46 3.20 -0.26
N ALA A 385 5.28 3.77 -0.39
CA ALA A 385 4.11 3.34 0.36
C ALA A 385 2.84 3.43 -0.48
N ASP A 386 1.99 2.41 -0.32
CA ASP A 386 0.65 2.38 -0.86
C ASP A 386 -0.30 3.07 0.11
N THR A 387 -1.03 4.04 -0.39
CA THR A 387 -1.97 4.80 0.42
C THR A 387 -3.34 4.82 -0.24
N PHE A 388 -4.37 5.05 0.56
CA PHE A 388 -5.67 5.33 -0.03
C PHE A 388 -5.62 6.61 -0.88
N GLY A 389 -6.26 6.59 -2.04
CA GLY A 389 -6.38 7.76 -2.91
C GLY A 389 -7.03 8.98 -2.20
N LEU A 390 -7.88 8.72 -1.20
CA LEU A 390 -8.49 9.76 -0.36
C LEU A 390 -7.47 10.63 0.39
N THR A 391 -6.26 10.16 0.64
CA THR A 391 -5.18 10.97 1.26
C THR A 391 -4.78 12.17 0.39
N ILE A 392 -5.06 12.11 -0.92
CA ILE A 392 -4.77 13.19 -1.87
C ILE A 392 -5.81 14.30 -1.78
N VAL A 393 -7.09 13.93 -1.62
CA VAL A 393 -8.23 14.86 -1.68
C VAL A 393 -8.69 15.36 -0.31
N SER A 394 -8.16 14.80 0.76
CA SER A 394 -8.55 15.12 2.14
C SER A 394 -7.34 15.48 3.00
N ASP A 395 -7.46 16.54 3.80
CA ASP A 395 -6.48 16.89 4.84
C ASP A 395 -6.65 16.02 6.09
N LYS A 396 -7.76 15.25 6.16
CA LYS A 396 -8.07 14.38 7.29
C LYS A 396 -7.47 12.99 7.04
N GLU A 397 -6.91 12.38 8.07
CA GLU A 397 -6.26 11.06 8.00
C GLU A 397 -7.25 9.88 7.88
N GLN A 398 -8.55 10.13 7.84
CA GLN A 398 -9.66 9.19 7.60
C GLN A 398 -9.63 7.92 8.48
N GLY A 399 -9.15 8.02 9.72
CA GLY A 399 -8.99 6.88 10.63
C GLY A 399 -7.76 6.01 10.35
N THR A 400 -7.05 6.25 9.25
CA THR A 400 -5.91 5.45 8.81
C THR A 400 -4.60 5.81 9.47
N GLY A 401 -4.45 7.05 9.91
CA GLY A 401 -3.17 7.63 10.30
C GLY A 401 -2.30 8.07 9.11
N GLN A 402 -2.76 7.87 7.87
CA GLN A 402 -2.03 8.31 6.69
C GLN A 402 -2.21 9.82 6.49
N ASN A 403 -1.11 10.54 6.42
CA ASN A 403 -1.04 11.96 6.06
C ASN A 403 0.08 12.13 5.05
N LEU A 404 -0.26 12.67 3.88
CA LEU A 404 0.65 12.73 2.74
C LEU A 404 1.97 13.45 3.06
N GLU A 405 1.89 14.60 3.72
CA GLU A 405 3.05 15.44 4.04
C GLU A 405 3.98 14.80 5.08
N LEU A 406 3.43 14.02 6.02
CA LEU A 406 4.22 13.26 6.99
C LEU A 406 4.91 12.07 6.32
N LEU A 407 4.18 11.30 5.52
CA LEU A 407 4.71 10.14 4.80
C LEU A 407 5.86 10.54 3.87
N ALA A 408 5.71 11.66 3.16
CA ALA A 408 6.70 12.18 2.21
C ALA A 408 8.10 12.42 2.79
N LYS A 409 8.23 12.57 4.11
CA LYS A 409 9.55 12.76 4.76
C LYS A 409 10.45 11.52 4.63
N HIS A 410 9.85 10.35 4.43
CA HIS A 410 10.52 9.05 4.52
C HIS A 410 10.54 8.28 3.20
N LEU A 411 9.73 8.70 2.21
CA LEU A 411 9.53 8.02 0.95
C LEU A 411 10.41 8.58 -0.18
N ASP A 412 10.69 7.74 -1.16
CA ASP A 412 11.22 8.10 -2.48
C ASP A 412 10.10 8.18 -3.51
N TYR A 413 9.13 7.26 -3.42
CA TYR A 413 7.96 7.23 -4.27
C TYR A 413 6.69 7.18 -3.42
N TYR A 414 5.71 7.95 -3.81
CA TYR A 414 4.36 7.91 -3.28
C TYR A 414 3.47 7.17 -4.26
N SER A 415 2.91 6.04 -3.82
CA SER A 415 2.12 5.14 -4.67
C SER A 415 0.66 5.08 -4.21
N PRO A 416 -0.16 6.11 -4.52
CA PRO A 416 -1.55 6.13 -4.11
C PRO A 416 -2.38 5.15 -4.94
N MET A 417 -3.28 4.43 -4.29
CA MET A 417 -4.29 3.58 -4.90
C MET A 417 -5.46 4.45 -5.38
N ILE A 418 -5.33 5.04 -6.57
CA ILE A 418 -6.30 5.98 -7.13
C ILE A 418 -7.34 5.30 -8.03
N TYR A 419 -7.89 4.18 -7.54
CA TYR A 419 -8.92 3.45 -8.28
C TYR A 419 -10.21 4.28 -8.39
N PRO A 420 -10.74 4.54 -9.60
CA PRO A 420 -11.86 5.46 -9.77
C PRO A 420 -13.13 5.08 -9.01
N ASP A 421 -13.39 3.78 -8.81
CA ASP A 421 -14.52 3.27 -8.04
C ASP A 421 -14.35 3.37 -6.51
N HIS A 422 -13.15 3.74 -6.03
CA HIS A 422 -12.90 3.97 -4.60
C HIS A 422 -13.20 5.39 -4.14
N TYR A 423 -13.58 6.28 -5.04
CA TYR A 423 -13.97 7.64 -4.71
C TYR A 423 -15.49 7.77 -4.59
N GLY A 424 -15.96 8.40 -3.52
CA GLY A 424 -17.38 8.64 -3.30
C GLY A 424 -17.98 9.72 -4.21
N PRO A 425 -19.31 9.80 -4.30
CA PRO A 425 -20.02 10.83 -5.04
C PRO A 425 -19.56 12.24 -4.65
N GLY A 426 -19.41 13.12 -5.65
CA GLY A 426 -18.92 14.49 -5.48
C GLY A 426 -17.39 14.61 -5.56
N SER A 427 -16.63 13.51 -5.49
CA SER A 427 -15.18 13.55 -5.67
C SER A 427 -14.85 14.05 -7.07
N PHE A 428 -13.91 14.99 -7.15
CA PHE A 428 -13.51 15.66 -8.40
C PHE A 428 -14.65 16.35 -9.17
N GLY A 429 -15.81 16.53 -8.54
CA GLY A 429 -17.01 17.10 -9.16
C GLY A 429 -17.92 16.08 -9.87
N TYR A 430 -17.65 14.80 -9.77
CA TYR A 430 -18.41 13.72 -10.40
C TYR A 430 -19.30 12.97 -9.40
N ASN A 431 -20.55 12.69 -9.78
CA ASN A 431 -21.44 11.84 -8.97
C ASN A 431 -21.02 10.37 -9.01
N GLU A 432 -20.47 9.92 -10.11
CA GLU A 432 -19.95 8.57 -10.32
C GLU A 432 -18.52 8.66 -10.88
N PRO A 433 -17.51 8.79 -10.01
CA PRO A 433 -16.11 8.99 -10.45
C PRO A 433 -15.60 7.90 -11.38
N SER A 434 -16.06 6.65 -11.25
CA SER A 434 -15.65 5.54 -12.11
C SER A 434 -16.07 5.68 -13.57
N ALA A 435 -17.05 6.55 -13.87
CA ALA A 435 -17.41 6.89 -15.25
C ALA A 435 -16.39 7.82 -15.93
N TYR A 436 -15.46 8.40 -15.16
CA TYR A 436 -14.48 9.39 -15.61
C TYR A 436 -13.04 8.97 -15.24
N PRO A 437 -12.58 7.78 -15.67
CA PRO A 437 -11.32 7.21 -15.21
C PRO A 437 -10.09 8.07 -15.57
N TYR A 438 -10.07 8.69 -16.75
CA TYR A 438 -9.00 9.59 -17.14
C TYR A 438 -8.90 10.80 -16.22
N GLU A 439 -10.01 11.51 -16.03
CA GLU A 439 -10.05 12.76 -15.26
C GLU A 439 -9.75 12.53 -13.77
N VAL A 440 -10.25 11.43 -13.21
CA VAL A 440 -9.99 11.04 -11.81
C VAL A 440 -8.50 10.80 -11.60
N ILE A 441 -7.85 10.04 -12.49
CA ILE A 441 -6.43 9.76 -12.40
C ILE A 441 -5.62 11.03 -12.61
N TYR A 442 -5.89 11.79 -13.68
CA TYR A 442 -5.19 13.03 -14.00
C TYR A 442 -5.20 14.01 -12.81
N GLN A 443 -6.40 14.33 -12.29
CA GLN A 443 -6.55 15.25 -11.17
C GLN A 443 -5.94 14.72 -9.87
N SER A 444 -5.97 13.40 -9.64
CA SER A 444 -5.34 12.80 -8.46
C SER A 444 -3.81 12.96 -8.50
N VAL A 445 -3.20 12.65 -9.63
CA VAL A 445 -1.74 12.79 -9.82
C VAL A 445 -1.33 14.25 -9.68
N GLU A 446 -2.01 15.17 -10.38
CA GLU A 446 -1.73 16.60 -10.34
C GLU A 446 -1.80 17.16 -8.90
N ARG A 447 -2.84 16.82 -8.14
CA ARG A 447 -3.00 17.22 -6.73
C ARG A 447 -1.90 16.66 -5.84
N ALA A 448 -1.56 15.38 -6.02
CA ALA A 448 -0.48 14.75 -5.25
C ALA A 448 0.86 15.43 -5.51
N GLN A 449 1.20 15.70 -6.77
CA GLN A 449 2.42 16.41 -7.16
C GLN A 449 2.46 17.84 -6.60
N GLN A 450 1.33 18.54 -6.59
CA GLN A 450 1.21 19.86 -6.02
C GLN A 450 1.52 19.87 -4.52
N ARG A 451 0.96 18.91 -3.76
CA ARG A 451 1.18 18.75 -2.32
C ARG A 451 2.60 18.29 -2.00
N LEU A 452 3.21 17.48 -2.86
CA LEU A 452 4.58 16.96 -2.72
C LEU A 452 5.66 17.89 -3.29
N LYS A 453 5.29 19.04 -3.82
CA LYS A 453 6.24 19.96 -4.45
C LYS A 453 7.37 20.37 -3.49
N GLY A 454 8.60 20.16 -3.93
CA GLY A 454 9.81 20.48 -3.15
C GLY A 454 10.25 19.42 -2.16
N THR A 455 9.54 18.31 -2.00
CA THR A 455 9.95 17.20 -1.13
C THR A 455 10.98 16.27 -1.78
N GLY A 456 10.98 16.19 -3.12
CA GLY A 456 11.78 15.22 -3.89
C GLY A 456 11.11 13.86 -4.05
N VAL A 457 9.93 13.64 -3.47
CA VAL A 457 9.14 12.43 -3.63
C VAL A 457 8.42 12.44 -4.97
N LEU A 458 8.47 11.34 -5.69
CA LEU A 458 7.83 11.17 -7.00
C LEU A 458 6.51 10.41 -6.87
N VAL A 459 5.50 10.83 -7.63
CA VAL A 459 4.17 10.19 -7.64
C VAL A 459 4.15 9.07 -8.68
N ARG A 460 3.85 7.85 -8.22
CA ARG A 460 3.70 6.66 -9.07
C ARG A 460 2.44 5.90 -8.64
N PRO A 461 1.29 6.20 -9.25
CA PRO A 461 0.00 5.67 -8.82
C PRO A 461 -0.17 4.19 -9.13
N TYR A 462 -1.01 3.53 -8.31
CA TYR A 462 -1.69 2.30 -8.70
C TYR A 462 -2.93 2.60 -9.51
N LEU A 463 -3.07 1.90 -10.63
CA LEU A 463 -4.21 1.92 -11.54
C LEU A 463 -4.95 0.59 -11.46
N SER A 464 -6.27 0.61 -11.61
CA SER A 464 -7.08 -0.61 -11.54
C SER A 464 -7.14 -1.32 -12.91
N ALA A 465 -6.87 -2.63 -12.90
CA ALA A 465 -7.15 -3.51 -14.03
C ALA A 465 -8.27 -4.53 -13.66
N PHE A 466 -9.28 -4.09 -12.89
CA PHE A 466 -10.41 -4.90 -12.42
C PHE A 466 -11.73 -4.17 -12.67
N LYS A 467 -12.84 -4.89 -12.51
CA LYS A 467 -14.19 -4.34 -12.73
C LYS A 467 -14.55 -3.32 -11.65
N ASP A 468 -15.36 -2.33 -12.04
CA ASP A 468 -16.01 -1.43 -11.08
C ASP A 468 -16.84 -2.23 -10.07
N THR A 469 -16.58 -1.99 -8.79
CA THR A 469 -17.20 -2.71 -7.68
C THR A 469 -18.26 -1.88 -6.94
N GLN A 470 -18.30 -0.57 -7.19
CA GLN A 470 -19.18 0.35 -6.46
C GLN A 470 -20.36 0.87 -7.29
N TYR A 471 -20.12 1.29 -8.53
CA TYR A 471 -21.10 1.99 -9.33
C TYR A 471 -21.71 1.11 -10.44
N GLY A 472 -21.13 -0.09 -10.69
CA GLY A 472 -21.57 -1.00 -11.75
C GLY A 472 -21.33 -0.48 -13.15
N GLN A 473 -20.40 0.48 -13.31
CA GLN A 473 -20.03 1.01 -14.62
C GLN A 473 -19.33 -0.06 -15.46
N PRO A 474 -19.51 -0.03 -16.79
CA PRO A 474 -18.66 -0.81 -17.68
C PRO A 474 -17.20 -0.44 -17.48
N PHE A 475 -16.40 -1.36 -16.96
CA PHE A 475 -15.01 -1.12 -16.65
C PHE A 475 -14.13 -2.24 -17.22
N GLY A 476 -13.36 -1.94 -18.23
CA GLY A 476 -12.53 -2.87 -18.97
C GLY A 476 -11.38 -2.17 -19.68
N LEU A 477 -10.89 -2.75 -20.78
CA LEU A 477 -9.71 -2.26 -21.48
C LEU A 477 -9.77 -0.76 -21.85
N PRO A 478 -10.87 -0.18 -22.36
CA PRO A 478 -10.91 1.25 -22.64
C PRO A 478 -10.70 2.13 -21.39
N GLN A 479 -11.29 1.73 -20.24
CA GLN A 479 -11.14 2.44 -18.97
C GLN A 479 -9.74 2.26 -18.39
N PHE A 480 -9.14 1.08 -18.56
CA PHE A 480 -7.75 0.85 -18.15
C PHE A 480 -6.80 1.76 -18.94
N ILE A 481 -6.93 1.80 -20.29
CA ILE A 481 -6.13 2.70 -21.14
C ILE A 481 -6.37 4.17 -20.76
N ALA A 482 -7.61 4.57 -20.44
CA ALA A 482 -7.92 5.93 -20.03
C ALA A 482 -7.20 6.32 -18.71
N GLN A 483 -7.10 5.40 -17.75
CA GLN A 483 -6.33 5.61 -16.52
C GLN A 483 -4.83 5.81 -16.83
N LYS A 484 -4.22 4.93 -17.65
CA LYS A 484 -2.81 5.05 -18.06
C LYS A 484 -2.55 6.42 -18.69
N LYS A 485 -3.37 6.80 -19.65
CA LYS A 485 -3.29 8.09 -20.32
C LYS A 485 -3.39 9.25 -19.33
N GLY A 486 -4.32 9.21 -18.37
CA GLY A 486 -4.46 10.23 -17.34
C GLY A 486 -3.21 10.36 -16.46
N ALA A 487 -2.60 9.24 -16.08
CA ALA A 487 -1.35 9.23 -15.31
C ALA A 487 -0.17 9.82 -16.10
N GLU A 488 -0.01 9.43 -17.36
CA GLU A 488 1.08 9.86 -18.23
C GLU A 488 0.97 11.33 -18.61
N GLU A 489 -0.22 11.81 -18.97
CA GLU A 489 -0.44 13.22 -19.30
C GLU A 489 -0.37 14.15 -18.08
N ALA A 490 -0.62 13.63 -16.87
CA ALA A 490 -0.34 14.33 -15.62
C ALA A 490 1.14 14.24 -15.19
N GLU A 491 2.02 13.69 -16.04
CA GLU A 491 3.45 13.53 -15.77
C GLU A 491 3.75 12.72 -14.50
N ALA A 492 2.95 11.68 -14.20
CA ALA A 492 3.27 10.74 -13.15
C ALA A 492 4.62 10.06 -13.43
N HIS A 493 5.37 9.73 -12.38
CA HIS A 493 6.66 9.07 -12.55
C HIS A 493 6.51 7.55 -12.71
N GLY A 494 5.79 7.14 -13.75
CA GLY A 494 5.36 5.78 -14.03
C GLY A 494 4.01 5.44 -13.38
N TRP A 495 3.66 4.17 -13.46
CA TRP A 495 2.41 3.62 -12.96
C TRP A 495 2.53 2.12 -12.67
N ILE A 496 1.63 1.61 -11.85
CA ILE A 496 1.52 0.18 -11.56
C ILE A 496 0.06 -0.24 -11.71
N TYR A 497 -0.21 -1.27 -12.52
CA TYR A 497 -1.53 -1.88 -12.56
C TYR A 497 -1.72 -2.92 -11.47
N TRP A 498 -2.89 -2.89 -10.85
CA TRP A 498 -3.34 -3.87 -9.87
C TRP A 498 -4.49 -4.70 -10.39
N ASN A 499 -4.34 -6.03 -10.30
CA ASN A 499 -5.42 -7.00 -10.45
C ASN A 499 -5.13 -8.19 -9.53
N ALA A 500 -6.03 -8.49 -8.58
CA ALA A 500 -5.86 -9.61 -7.65
C ALA A 500 -5.87 -10.98 -8.36
N GLY A 501 -6.60 -11.10 -9.49
CA GLY A 501 -6.65 -12.29 -10.34
C GLY A 501 -5.51 -12.38 -11.35
N LEU A 502 -4.58 -11.41 -11.35
CA LEU A 502 -3.45 -11.34 -12.29
C LEU A 502 -3.85 -11.31 -13.77
N ILE A 503 -5.03 -10.76 -14.06
CA ILE A 503 -5.56 -10.70 -15.43
C ILE A 503 -5.25 -9.31 -15.99
N TYR A 504 -4.30 -9.25 -16.91
CA TYR A 504 -3.90 -8.04 -17.63
C TYR A 504 -4.05 -8.32 -19.14
N PRO A 505 -4.91 -7.59 -19.85
CA PRO A 505 -5.00 -7.70 -21.31
C PRO A 505 -3.69 -7.22 -21.97
N ASP A 506 -3.10 -7.99 -22.87
CA ASP A 506 -1.86 -7.61 -23.58
C ASP A 506 -2.01 -6.26 -24.30
N ALA A 507 -3.18 -6.00 -24.89
CA ALA A 507 -3.52 -4.74 -25.56
C ALA A 507 -3.59 -3.50 -24.63
N LEU A 508 -3.39 -3.67 -23.30
CA LEU A 508 -3.26 -2.58 -22.34
C LEU A 508 -1.90 -1.89 -22.42
N PHE A 509 -0.90 -2.63 -22.82
CA PHE A 509 0.49 -2.20 -22.86
C PHE A 509 0.94 -1.96 -24.30
N GLU A 510 1.80 -0.97 -24.49
CA GLU A 510 2.39 -0.72 -25.78
C GLU A 510 3.44 -1.81 -26.08
N PRO A 511 3.55 -2.29 -27.33
CA PRO A 511 4.63 -3.20 -27.69
C PRO A 511 5.99 -2.49 -27.56
N GLU A 512 7.04 -3.27 -27.17
CA GLU A 512 8.41 -2.77 -27.06
C GLU A 512 8.99 -2.31 -28.41
#